data_618091a0151dfd699091e31919fb0e01
#
_entry.id   618091a0151dfd699091e31919fb0e01
#
_cell.length_a   1.000
_cell.length_b   1.000
_cell.length_c   1.000
_cell.angle_alpha   90.00
_cell.angle_beta   90.00
_cell.angle_gamma   90.00
#
_symmetry.space_group_name_H-M   'P 1'
#
loop_
_entity.id
_entity.type
_entity.pdbx_description
1 polymer ?
#
loop_
_entity_poly.entity_id
_entity_poly.type
_entity_poly.pdbx_seq_one_letter_code
_entity_poly.pdbx_strand_id
1 'polypeptide(L)'
;MRFNSWDELKKEAPFCNGVWDKNKLQEYLIQTNNQNFHLQIDRYFAQFQQDGDLADMLFDFLLSEDYDGSDCQIGAAYYIGRLDKSVLKERKTLVLRAQANEVFWRRPFQTDDYLEWI
;
A
#
# COMPACT_ATOMS: atom_id res chain seq x y z
N MET A 1 -11.10 15.19 2.42
CA MET A 1 -12.21 14.60 3.16
C MET A 1 -11.76 14.25 4.58
N ARG A 2 -12.61 14.43 5.54
CA ARG A 2 -12.27 14.14 6.92
C ARG A 2 -13.19 13.10 7.51
N PHE A 3 -12.61 12.20 8.29
CA PHE A 3 -13.35 11.17 9.01
C PHE A 3 -13.17 11.41 10.49
N ASN A 4 -14.28 11.45 11.22
CA ASN A 4 -14.25 11.69 12.66
C ASN A 4 -14.13 10.39 13.46
N SER A 5 -14.40 9.25 12.82
CA SER A 5 -14.37 7.95 13.49
C SER A 5 -14.08 6.85 12.49
N TRP A 6 -13.67 5.70 13.02
CA TRP A 6 -13.51 4.50 12.21
C TRP A 6 -14.81 4.06 11.56
N ASP A 7 -15.95 4.27 12.25
CA ASP A 7 -17.26 3.90 11.71
C ASP A 7 -17.56 4.63 10.40
N GLU A 8 -17.14 5.89 10.28
CA GLU A 8 -17.31 6.64 9.05
C GLU A 8 -16.35 6.13 7.95
N LEU A 9 -15.11 5.92 8.30
CA LEU A 9 -14.08 5.45 7.34
C LEU A 9 -14.41 4.04 6.86
N LYS A 10 -14.93 3.20 7.73
CA LYS A 10 -15.29 1.82 7.42
C LYS A 10 -16.33 1.74 6.30
N LYS A 11 -17.20 2.72 6.18
CA LYS A 11 -18.21 2.77 5.12
C LYS A 11 -17.58 3.01 3.75
N GLU A 12 -16.36 3.53 3.73
CA GLU A 12 -15.62 3.82 2.51
C GLU A 12 -14.54 2.76 2.25
N ALA A 13 -14.79 1.52 2.67
CA ALA A 13 -13.86 0.42 2.47
C ALA A 13 -13.56 0.24 0.97
N PRO A 14 -12.28 0.16 0.60
CA PRO A 14 -11.90 0.15 -0.82
C PRO A 14 -12.23 -1.12 -1.58
N PHE A 15 -12.34 -2.26 -0.89
CA PHE A 15 -12.67 -3.52 -1.55
C PHE A 15 -14.17 -3.80 -1.41
N CYS A 16 -14.88 -3.81 -2.53
CA CYS A 16 -16.32 -4.01 -2.53
C CYS A 16 -16.73 -4.79 -3.77
N ASN A 17 -17.56 -5.82 -3.57
CA ASN A 17 -18.08 -6.64 -4.68
C ASN A 17 -16.97 -7.24 -5.56
N GLY A 18 -15.85 -7.62 -4.93
CA GLY A 18 -14.74 -8.25 -5.63
C GLY A 18 -13.84 -7.29 -6.38
N VAL A 19 -14.02 -5.99 -6.22
CA VAL A 19 -13.28 -4.95 -6.95
C VAL A 19 -12.70 -3.93 -5.97
N TRP A 20 -11.48 -3.48 -6.27
CA TRP A 20 -10.83 -2.39 -5.52
C TRP A 20 -11.19 -1.05 -6.15
N ASP A 21 -11.69 -0.12 -5.34
CA ASP A 21 -11.94 1.26 -5.74
C ASP A 21 -10.68 2.08 -5.49
N LYS A 22 -10.09 2.63 -6.54
CA LYS A 22 -8.83 3.34 -6.46
C LYS A 22 -8.90 4.56 -5.54
N ASN A 23 -9.97 5.33 -5.61
CA ASN A 23 -10.11 6.56 -4.82
C ASN A 23 -10.25 6.24 -3.33
N LYS A 24 -11.02 5.21 -3.00
CA LYS A 24 -11.19 4.78 -1.62
C LYS A 24 -9.91 4.15 -1.08
N LEU A 25 -9.20 3.41 -1.92
CA LEU A 25 -7.90 2.85 -1.55
C LEU A 25 -6.91 3.96 -1.24
N GLN A 26 -6.86 4.99 -2.08
CA GLN A 26 -5.98 6.14 -1.85
C GLN A 26 -6.28 6.77 -0.49
N GLU A 27 -7.55 6.95 -0.15
CA GLU A 27 -7.95 7.53 1.12
C GLU A 27 -7.49 6.67 2.31
N TYR A 28 -7.63 5.35 2.22
CA TYR A 28 -7.13 4.45 3.26
C TYR A 28 -5.62 4.53 3.41
N LEU A 29 -4.90 4.65 2.29
CA LEU A 29 -3.43 4.77 2.33
C LEU A 29 -3.00 6.08 2.97
N ILE A 30 -3.76 7.16 2.78
CA ILE A 30 -3.51 8.42 3.45
C ILE A 30 -3.80 8.31 4.95
N GLN A 31 -4.96 7.76 5.29
CA GLN A 31 -5.45 7.71 6.67
C GLN A 31 -4.64 6.75 7.55
N THR A 32 -3.95 5.78 6.98
CA THR A 32 -3.10 4.89 7.77
C THR A 32 -1.96 5.65 8.46
N ASN A 33 -1.62 6.84 7.98
CA ASN A 33 -0.63 7.69 8.62
C ASN A 33 -1.19 8.45 9.82
N ASN A 34 -2.49 8.33 10.06
CA ASN A 34 -3.17 8.94 11.20
C ASN A 34 -3.23 7.93 12.34
N GLN A 35 -2.66 8.29 13.49
CA GLN A 35 -2.63 7.43 14.68
C GLN A 35 -3.99 6.89 15.07
N ASN A 36 -5.04 7.68 14.84
CA ASN A 36 -6.39 7.32 15.24
C ASN A 36 -6.97 6.17 14.42
N PHE A 37 -6.44 5.92 13.23
CA PHE A 37 -6.98 4.92 12.31
C PHE A 37 -5.98 3.83 11.92
N HIS A 38 -4.71 4.04 12.21
CA HIS A 38 -3.66 3.14 11.73
C HIS A 38 -3.93 1.67 12.09
N LEU A 39 -4.30 1.40 13.32
CA LEU A 39 -4.49 0.02 13.77
C LEU A 39 -5.63 -0.68 13.03
N GLN A 40 -6.74 0.02 12.84
CA GLN A 40 -7.90 -0.54 12.15
C GLN A 40 -7.59 -0.77 10.67
N ILE A 41 -6.91 0.18 10.03
CA ILE A 41 -6.54 0.04 8.62
C ILE A 41 -5.53 -1.08 8.44
N ASP A 42 -4.57 -1.20 9.36
CA ASP A 42 -3.60 -2.29 9.34
C ASP A 42 -4.30 -3.65 9.40
N ARG A 43 -5.29 -3.80 10.26
CA ARG A 43 -6.10 -5.02 10.35
C ARG A 43 -6.90 -5.26 9.08
N TYR A 44 -7.38 -4.20 8.46
CA TYR A 44 -8.11 -4.32 7.21
C TYR A 44 -7.24 -4.91 6.11
N PHE A 45 -6.05 -4.34 5.90
CA PHE A 45 -5.16 -4.81 4.84
C PHE A 45 -4.54 -6.18 5.15
N ALA A 46 -4.47 -6.57 6.42
CA ALA A 46 -3.95 -7.89 6.79
C ALA A 46 -4.76 -9.04 6.17
N GLN A 47 -6.00 -8.78 5.79
CA GLN A 47 -6.85 -9.78 5.13
C GLN A 47 -6.50 -9.99 3.66
N PHE A 48 -5.70 -9.11 3.07
CA PHE A 48 -5.46 -9.08 1.63
C PHE A 48 -3.98 -9.20 1.25
N GLN A 49 -3.18 -9.81 2.12
CA GLN A 49 -1.74 -9.93 1.89
C GLN A 49 -1.38 -10.77 0.66
N GLN A 50 -2.31 -11.58 0.17
CA GLN A 50 -2.12 -12.41 -1.01
C GLN A 50 -2.88 -11.90 -2.24
N ASP A 51 -3.48 -10.71 -2.15
CA ASP A 51 -4.29 -10.15 -3.22
C ASP A 51 -3.40 -9.48 -4.27
N GLY A 52 -3.34 -10.07 -5.46
CA GLY A 52 -2.51 -9.55 -6.55
C GLY A 52 -3.01 -8.23 -7.11
N ASP A 53 -4.33 -8.04 -7.17
CA ASP A 53 -4.89 -6.78 -7.67
C ASP A 53 -4.54 -5.63 -6.73
N LEU A 54 -4.62 -5.88 -5.43
CA LEU A 54 -4.17 -4.89 -4.44
C LEU A 54 -2.69 -4.56 -4.62
N ALA A 55 -1.86 -5.59 -4.79
CA ALA A 55 -0.43 -5.40 -4.98
C ALA A 55 -0.15 -4.50 -6.17
N ASP A 56 -0.80 -4.74 -7.30
CA ASP A 56 -0.61 -3.94 -8.50
C ASP A 56 -1.00 -2.48 -8.28
N MET A 57 -2.09 -2.23 -7.57
CA MET A 57 -2.52 -0.87 -7.27
C MET A 57 -1.57 -0.17 -6.30
N LEU A 58 -1.05 -0.88 -5.30
CA LEU A 58 -0.08 -0.32 -4.37
C LEU A 58 1.21 0.09 -5.09
N PHE A 59 1.71 -0.76 -6.00
CA PHE A 59 2.88 -0.41 -6.79
C PHE A 59 2.60 0.77 -7.73
N ASP A 60 1.40 0.86 -8.27
CA ASP A 60 1.02 1.99 -9.12
C ASP A 60 1.12 3.31 -8.34
N PHE A 61 0.62 3.35 -7.11
CA PHE A 61 0.78 4.52 -6.25
C PHE A 61 2.24 4.81 -5.93
N LEU A 62 3.00 3.77 -5.58
CA LEU A 62 4.39 3.94 -5.17
C LEU A 62 5.29 4.45 -6.28
N LEU A 63 5.08 3.98 -7.51
CA LEU A 63 5.95 4.25 -8.64
C LEU A 63 5.48 5.41 -9.52
N SER A 64 4.31 5.96 -9.26
CA SER A 64 3.78 7.07 -10.05
C SER A 64 4.32 8.41 -9.56
N GLU A 65 4.81 9.22 -10.49
CA GLU A 65 5.27 10.57 -10.19
C GLU A 65 4.14 11.48 -9.72
N ASP A 66 2.89 11.16 -10.09
CA ASP A 66 1.73 11.96 -9.69
C ASP A 66 1.54 11.98 -8.19
N TYR A 67 2.07 10.99 -7.47
CA TYR A 67 1.91 10.89 -6.03
C TYR A 67 3.20 11.15 -5.25
N ASP A 68 4.24 11.65 -5.92
CA ASP A 68 5.53 11.88 -5.27
C ASP A 68 5.40 12.76 -4.04
N GLY A 69 5.90 12.27 -2.91
CA GLY A 69 5.88 13.00 -1.65
C GLY A 69 4.56 12.97 -0.92
N SER A 70 3.57 12.23 -1.41
CA SER A 70 2.25 12.20 -0.81
C SER A 70 2.14 11.17 0.31
N ASP A 71 1.17 11.39 1.20
CA ASP A 71 0.88 10.44 2.28
C ASP A 71 0.40 9.10 1.74
N CYS A 72 -0.29 9.08 0.60
CA CYS A 72 -0.75 7.84 0.01
C CYS A 72 0.43 6.99 -0.49
N GLN A 73 1.50 7.62 -0.95
CA GLN A 73 2.70 6.91 -1.38
C GLN A 73 3.41 6.26 -0.18
N ILE A 74 3.46 6.96 0.95
CA ILE A 74 4.01 6.41 2.19
C ILE A 74 3.19 5.20 2.63
N GLY A 75 1.86 5.31 2.59
CA GLY A 75 0.97 4.21 2.94
C GLY A 75 1.13 3.01 2.00
N ALA A 76 1.26 3.27 0.70
CA ALA A 76 1.48 2.21 -0.28
C ALA A 76 2.76 1.44 0.02
N ALA A 77 3.86 2.15 0.30
CA ALA A 77 5.13 1.51 0.65
C ALA A 77 5.00 0.65 1.89
N TYR A 78 4.28 1.14 2.90
CA TYR A 78 4.07 0.43 4.14
C TYR A 78 3.37 -0.93 3.90
N TYR A 79 2.30 -0.93 3.10
CA TYR A 79 1.53 -2.17 2.88
C TYR A 79 2.17 -3.09 1.84
N ILE A 80 2.94 -2.58 0.90
CA ILE A 80 3.74 -3.42 0.02
C ILE A 80 4.69 -4.29 0.85
N GLY A 81 5.32 -3.71 1.87
CA GLY A 81 6.23 -4.45 2.75
C GLY A 81 5.56 -5.54 3.56
N ARG A 82 4.23 -5.53 3.64
CA ARG A 82 3.45 -6.51 4.38
C ARG A 82 2.75 -7.54 3.50
N LEU A 83 2.92 -7.42 2.19
CA LEU A 83 2.37 -8.42 1.27
C LEU A 83 3.14 -9.73 1.41
N ASP A 84 2.44 -10.82 1.07
CA ASP A 84 3.05 -12.14 1.06
C ASP A 84 4.21 -12.16 0.05
N LYS A 85 5.29 -12.84 0.42
CA LYS A 85 6.47 -12.95 -0.45
C LYS A 85 6.13 -13.57 -1.81
N SER A 86 5.19 -14.49 -1.86
CA SER A 86 4.77 -15.10 -3.13
C SER A 86 4.21 -14.06 -4.10
N VAL A 87 3.46 -13.09 -3.59
CA VAL A 87 2.91 -12.01 -4.40
C VAL A 87 4.02 -11.10 -4.91
N LEU A 88 4.99 -10.79 -4.07
CA LEU A 88 6.11 -9.93 -4.44
C LEU A 88 7.04 -10.61 -5.45
N LYS A 89 7.25 -11.91 -5.32
CA LYS A 89 8.07 -12.67 -6.27
C LYS A 89 7.51 -12.61 -7.70
N GLU A 90 6.20 -12.66 -7.83
CA GLU A 90 5.54 -12.55 -9.13
C GLU A 90 5.72 -11.15 -9.74
N ARG A 91 6.11 -10.18 -8.93
CA ARG A 91 6.26 -8.77 -9.32
C ARG A 91 7.69 -8.29 -9.17
N LYS A 92 8.64 -9.17 -9.44
CA LYS A 92 10.06 -8.89 -9.30
C LYS A 92 10.49 -7.58 -9.97
N THR A 93 10.03 -7.35 -11.18
CA THR A 93 10.39 -6.13 -11.92
C THR A 93 9.93 -4.87 -11.17
N LEU A 94 8.73 -4.92 -10.61
CA LEU A 94 8.20 -3.78 -9.85
C LEU A 94 8.97 -3.57 -8.55
N VAL A 95 9.33 -4.65 -7.86
CA VAL A 95 10.13 -4.57 -6.64
C VAL A 95 11.49 -3.94 -6.92
N LEU A 96 12.15 -4.37 -8.01
CA LEU A 96 13.45 -3.82 -8.39
C LEU A 96 13.35 -2.34 -8.78
N ARG A 97 12.27 -1.94 -9.44
CA ARG A 97 12.03 -0.53 -9.75
C ARG A 97 11.82 0.30 -8.49
N ALA A 98 11.10 -0.25 -7.52
CA ALA A 98 10.88 0.45 -6.25
C ALA A 98 12.19 0.61 -5.48
N GLN A 99 13.02 -0.40 -5.49
CA GLN A 99 14.32 -0.36 -4.83
C GLN A 99 15.25 0.68 -5.48
N ALA A 100 15.19 0.80 -6.80
CA ALA A 100 16.02 1.74 -7.54
C ALA A 100 15.54 3.18 -7.41
N ASN A 101 14.34 3.41 -6.90
CA ASN A 101 13.78 4.74 -6.71
C ASN A 101 14.52 5.45 -5.58
N GLU A 102 15.12 6.60 -5.87
CA GLU A 102 15.93 7.35 -4.92
C GLU A 102 15.12 8.15 -3.92
N VAL A 103 13.80 8.25 -4.10
CA VAL A 103 12.97 8.99 -3.15
C VAL A 103 12.82 8.19 -1.86
N PHE A 104 12.53 8.90 -0.83
CA PHE A 104 12.49 8.39 0.53
C PHE A 104 11.41 7.29 0.72
N TRP A 105 10.40 7.26 -0.12
CA TRP A 105 9.33 6.26 -0.05
C TRP A 105 9.69 4.90 -0.62
N ARG A 106 10.85 4.71 -1.18
CA ARG A 106 11.24 3.39 -1.69
C ARG A 106 11.25 2.32 -0.62
N ARG A 107 10.99 2.70 0.61
CA ARG A 107 10.67 1.74 1.66
C ARG A 107 9.51 0.86 1.19
N PRO A 108 9.49 -0.39 1.53
CA PRO A 108 10.37 -1.15 2.42
C PRO A 108 11.64 -1.70 1.76
N PHE A 109 11.97 -1.29 0.56
CA PHE A 109 13.07 -1.86 -0.23
C PHE A 109 14.37 -1.08 -0.08
N GLN A 110 14.60 -0.47 1.08
CA GLN A 110 15.82 0.26 1.37
C GLN A 110 17.01 -0.65 1.63
N THR A 111 16.76 -1.86 2.09
CA THR A 111 17.79 -2.87 2.36
C THR A 111 17.72 -3.94 1.28
N ASP A 112 18.74 -4.77 1.16
CA ASP A 112 18.83 -5.80 0.14
C ASP A 112 18.23 -7.15 0.59
N ASP A 113 17.61 -7.20 1.75
CA ASP A 113 17.08 -8.44 2.31
C ASP A 113 16.12 -9.17 1.36
N TYR A 114 15.32 -8.42 0.61
CA TYR A 114 14.36 -9.00 -0.32
C TYR A 114 15.03 -9.68 -1.51
N LEU A 115 16.27 -9.35 -1.83
CA LEU A 115 16.99 -9.97 -2.93
C LEU A 115 17.24 -11.45 -2.69
N GLU A 116 17.23 -11.89 -1.45
CA GLU A 116 17.47 -13.30 -1.10
C GLU A 116 16.30 -14.20 -1.47
N TRP A 117 15.09 -13.65 -1.51
CA TRP A 117 13.90 -14.45 -1.75
C TRP A 117 13.15 -14.09 -3.04
N ILE A 118 13.60 -13.07 -3.74
CA ILE A 118 12.97 -12.65 -4.99
C ILE A 118 13.71 -13.27 -6.24
#